data_03ebba4e63001e23d2d8938d2f07a010
#
_entry.id   03ebba4e63001e23d2d8938d2f07a010
#
_cell.length_a   1.000
_cell.length_b   1.000
_cell.length_c   1.000
_cell.angle_alpha   90.00
_cell.angle_beta   90.00
_cell.angle_gamma   90.00
#
_symmetry.space_group_name_H-M   'P 1'
#
loop_
_entity.id
_entity.type
_entity.pdbx_description
1 polymer ?
#
loop_
_entity_poly.entity_id
_entity_poly.type
_entity_poly.pdbx_seq_one_letter_code
_entity_poly.pdbx_strand_id
1 'polypeptide(L)'
;FAGVSLGLAFLSKYAALYLLVLVFLWWLLYDRGKIISLKNIIIILITTIIISSLNLYWNYHNDFATVSHTISNADLSEIVFNYSNVIDFLSSQLLVFGPIMFLIYLFIIFDSFFRGEKLSLLGLISLPILLLITIQSFLKIANPNWAVTAYIGATLLISIYIASKRHSLLKILFKLGLIINFVLSLFILKVTLTGSFYPIDLK
;
A
#
# COMPACT_ATOMS: atom_id res chain seq x y z
N PHE A 1 16.36 -7.73 12.53
CA PHE A 1 15.26 -8.26 11.70
C PHE A 1 14.58 -7.16 10.86
N ALA A 2 14.14 -6.02 11.44
CA ALA A 2 13.39 -5.00 10.70
C ALA A 2 14.10 -4.50 9.42
N GLY A 3 15.40 -4.20 9.49
CA GLY A 3 16.19 -3.77 8.32
C GLY A 3 16.31 -4.85 7.25
N VAL A 4 16.44 -6.13 7.64
CA VAL A 4 16.44 -7.26 6.70
C VAL A 4 15.10 -7.36 5.99
N SER A 5 14.00 -7.34 6.75
CA SER A 5 12.64 -7.40 6.21
C SER A 5 12.36 -6.24 5.25
N LEU A 6 12.79 -5.03 5.61
CA LEU A 6 12.62 -3.85 4.77
C LEU A 6 13.45 -3.93 3.49
N GLY A 7 14.70 -4.43 3.56
CA GLY A 7 15.55 -4.66 2.39
C GLY A 7 14.96 -5.70 1.43
N LEU A 8 14.44 -6.80 1.96
CA LEU A 8 13.74 -7.81 1.16
C LEU A 8 12.43 -7.27 0.56
N ALA A 9 11.67 -6.47 1.32
CA ALA A 9 10.48 -5.82 0.80
C ALA A 9 10.81 -4.84 -0.34
N PHE A 10 11.88 -4.05 -0.21
CA PHE A 10 12.37 -3.17 -1.27
C PHE A 10 12.76 -3.95 -2.53
N LEU A 11 13.48 -5.07 -2.38
CA LEU A 11 13.85 -5.94 -3.52
C LEU A 11 12.61 -6.55 -4.19
N SER A 12 11.55 -6.81 -3.43
CA SER A 12 10.29 -7.33 -3.96
C SER A 12 9.48 -6.26 -4.69
N LYS A 13 9.43 -5.05 -4.14
CA LYS A 13 8.71 -3.91 -4.72
C LYS A 13 9.26 -2.59 -4.17
N TYR A 14 9.72 -1.70 -5.06
CA TYR A 14 10.26 -0.39 -4.65
C TYR A 14 9.26 0.50 -3.89
N ALA A 15 7.95 0.23 -4.04
CA ALA A 15 6.91 0.87 -3.24
C ALA A 15 7.06 0.65 -1.72
N ALA A 16 7.88 -0.31 -1.27
CA ALA A 16 8.26 -0.44 0.14
C ALA A 16 8.97 0.81 0.70
N LEU A 17 9.57 1.65 -0.16
CA LEU A 17 10.12 2.94 0.24
C LEU A 17 9.08 3.89 0.85
N TYR A 18 7.81 3.80 0.43
CA TYR A 18 6.74 4.59 1.06
C TYR A 18 6.64 4.30 2.56
N LEU A 19 6.71 3.01 2.94
CA LEU A 19 6.67 2.61 4.36
C LEU A 19 7.86 3.17 5.13
N LEU A 20 9.05 3.12 4.56
CA LEU A 20 10.26 3.66 5.18
C LEU A 20 10.12 5.17 5.43
N VAL A 21 9.72 5.93 4.41
CA VAL A 21 9.52 7.38 4.50
C VAL A 21 8.46 7.72 5.54
N LEU A 22 7.32 7.03 5.53
CA LEU A 22 6.21 7.31 6.44
C LEU A 22 6.51 6.92 7.88
N VAL A 23 7.22 5.82 8.12
CA VAL A 23 7.69 5.43 9.47
C VAL A 23 8.72 6.44 9.98
N PHE A 24 9.63 6.92 9.11
CA PHE A 24 10.60 7.96 9.46
C PHE A 24 9.91 9.30 9.80
N LEU A 25 8.92 9.72 9.00
CA LEU A 25 8.13 10.92 9.27
C LEU A 25 7.35 10.80 10.59
N TRP A 26 6.73 9.64 10.85
CA TRP A 26 6.07 9.38 12.11
C TRP A 26 7.06 9.47 13.29
N TRP A 27 8.24 8.88 13.15
CA TRP A 27 9.28 8.96 14.17
C TRP A 27 9.69 10.42 14.43
N LEU A 28 9.91 11.20 13.38
CA LEU A 28 10.32 12.61 13.49
C LEU A 28 9.26 13.48 14.16
N LEU A 29 7.99 13.27 13.82
CA LEU A 29 6.89 14.13 14.25
C LEU A 29 6.31 13.74 15.62
N TYR A 30 6.26 12.44 15.91
CA TYR A 30 5.54 11.91 17.07
C TYR A 30 6.42 11.19 18.08
N ASP A 31 7.29 10.28 17.61
CA ASP A 31 8.09 9.44 18.50
C ASP A 31 9.29 10.20 19.08
N ARG A 32 10.02 10.90 18.25
CA ARG A 32 11.22 11.68 18.63
C ARG A 32 12.19 10.89 19.52
N GLY A 33 12.33 9.61 19.26
CA GLY A 33 13.24 8.73 20.00
C GLY A 33 12.69 8.15 21.30
N LYS A 34 11.39 8.31 21.59
CA LYS A 34 10.75 7.77 22.80
C LYS A 34 10.60 6.25 22.76
N ILE A 35 10.23 5.71 21.61
CA ILE A 35 10.02 4.27 21.38
C ILE A 35 11.18 3.70 20.57
N ILE A 36 11.56 4.38 19.48
CA ILE A 36 12.61 3.95 18.56
C ILE A 36 13.78 4.94 18.64
N SER A 37 14.93 4.51 19.18
CA SER A 37 16.12 5.37 19.24
C SER A 37 16.70 5.65 17.85
N LEU A 38 17.34 6.80 17.67
CA LEU A 38 18.04 7.16 16.43
C LEU A 38 19.06 6.07 16.01
N LYS A 39 19.75 5.46 16.97
CA LYS A 39 20.67 4.34 16.73
C LYS A 39 19.96 3.18 16.03
N ASN A 40 18.77 2.82 16.47
CA ASN A 40 17.99 1.73 15.87
C ASN A 40 17.56 2.06 14.44
N ILE A 41 17.17 3.31 14.16
CA ILE A 41 16.85 3.77 12.81
C ILE A 41 18.08 3.64 11.90
N ILE A 42 19.23 4.11 12.35
CA ILE A 42 20.47 4.00 11.58
C ILE A 42 20.80 2.54 11.28
N ILE A 43 20.68 1.64 12.26
CA ILE A 43 20.91 0.21 12.06
C ILE A 43 19.94 -0.37 11.02
N ILE A 44 18.64 0.00 11.10
CA ILE A 44 17.63 -0.43 10.12
C ILE A 44 18.01 0.04 8.71
N LEU A 45 18.36 1.31 8.54
CA LEU A 45 18.75 1.87 7.25
C LEU A 45 20.00 1.20 6.67
N ILE A 46 21.06 1.06 7.46
CA ILE A 46 22.31 0.41 7.02
C ILE A 46 22.02 -1.05 6.62
N THR A 47 21.27 -1.78 7.42
CA THR A 47 20.93 -3.17 7.11
C THR A 47 20.10 -3.27 5.83
N THR A 48 19.13 -2.36 5.63
CA THR A 48 18.35 -2.27 4.39
C THR A 48 19.24 -2.04 3.18
N ILE A 49 20.19 -1.09 3.26
CA ILE A 49 21.14 -0.80 2.18
C ILE A 49 22.03 -2.01 1.88
N ILE A 50 22.53 -2.70 2.91
CA ILE A 50 23.36 -3.91 2.72
C ILE A 50 22.57 -4.99 1.98
N ILE A 51 21.33 -5.27 2.39
CA ILE A 51 20.49 -6.28 1.73
C ILE A 51 20.17 -5.89 0.29
N SER A 52 19.99 -4.58 0.02
CA SER A 52 19.64 -4.07 -1.31
C SER A 52 20.87 -3.78 -2.19
N SER A 53 22.07 -3.94 -1.67
CA SER A 53 23.32 -3.46 -2.31
C SER A 53 23.53 -4.01 -3.71
N LEU A 54 23.28 -5.29 -3.94
CA LEU A 54 23.43 -5.91 -5.27
C LEU A 54 22.47 -5.29 -6.30
N ASN A 55 21.24 -5.01 -5.91
CA ASN A 55 20.26 -4.37 -6.78
C ASN A 55 20.63 -2.90 -7.05
N LEU A 56 21.09 -2.18 -6.02
CA LEU A 56 21.58 -0.79 -6.17
C LEU A 56 22.81 -0.74 -7.08
N TYR A 57 23.77 -1.66 -6.90
CA TYR A 57 24.94 -1.79 -7.74
C TYR A 57 24.56 -2.08 -9.20
N TRP A 58 23.65 -3.04 -9.43
CA TRP A 58 23.15 -3.35 -10.75
C TRP A 58 22.50 -2.15 -11.42
N ASN A 59 21.62 -1.43 -10.72
CA ASN A 59 20.98 -0.22 -11.23
C ASN A 59 21.99 0.86 -11.61
N TYR A 60 23.02 1.05 -10.78
CA TYR A 60 24.08 2.02 -11.07
C TYR A 60 24.81 1.70 -12.39
N HIS A 61 25.10 0.43 -12.67
CA HIS A 61 25.77 0.00 -13.91
C HIS A 61 24.82 -0.12 -15.12
N ASN A 62 23.51 0.00 -14.92
CA ASN A 62 22.52 -0.08 -16.00
C ASN A 62 21.68 1.21 -16.09
N ASP A 63 22.31 2.37 -15.91
CA ASP A 63 21.71 3.70 -16.08
C ASP A 63 20.39 3.87 -15.32
N PHE A 64 20.32 3.27 -14.12
CA PHE A 64 19.11 3.27 -13.27
C PHE A 64 17.85 2.78 -13.99
N ALA A 65 17.97 1.76 -14.84
CA ALA A 65 16.92 1.23 -15.69
C ALA A 65 15.60 0.98 -14.94
N THR A 66 15.65 0.45 -13.69
CA THR A 66 14.44 0.20 -12.90
C THR A 66 13.76 1.51 -12.44
N VAL A 67 14.57 2.52 -12.11
CA VAL A 67 14.05 3.85 -11.72
C VAL A 67 13.45 4.54 -12.92
N SER A 68 14.15 4.53 -14.07
CA SER A 68 13.67 5.10 -15.33
C SER A 68 12.36 4.46 -15.77
N HIS A 69 12.25 3.13 -15.70
CA HIS A 69 11.01 2.41 -15.97
C HIS A 69 9.87 2.82 -15.01
N THR A 70 10.17 3.01 -13.73
CA THR A 70 9.18 3.45 -12.75
C THR A 70 8.69 4.86 -13.04
N ILE A 71 9.60 5.77 -13.40
CA ILE A 71 9.27 7.16 -13.78
C ILE A 71 8.46 7.16 -15.09
N SER A 72 8.84 6.37 -16.08
CA SER A 72 8.11 6.29 -17.36
C SER A 72 6.71 5.70 -17.18
N ASN A 73 6.52 4.77 -16.25
CA ASN A 73 5.18 4.27 -15.91
C ASN A 73 4.30 5.33 -15.21
N ALA A 74 4.90 6.19 -14.39
CA ALA A 74 4.19 7.31 -13.80
C ALA A 74 3.83 8.39 -14.84
N ASP A 75 4.66 8.52 -15.90
CA ASP A 75 4.52 9.37 -17.08
C ASP A 75 3.76 10.69 -16.83
N LEU A 76 4.44 11.63 -16.17
CA LEU A 76 3.90 12.95 -15.87
C LEU A 76 4.15 13.98 -17.01
N SER A 77 4.55 13.52 -18.20
CA SER A 77 4.88 14.37 -19.33
C SER A 77 3.65 15.12 -19.88
N GLU A 78 2.47 14.49 -19.83
CA GLU A 78 1.20 15.10 -20.22
C GLU A 78 0.20 14.97 -19.07
N ILE A 79 0.07 16.03 -18.28
CA ILE A 79 -0.90 16.07 -17.19
C ILE A 79 -2.28 16.38 -17.77
N VAL A 80 -3.16 15.41 -17.74
CA VAL A 80 -4.57 15.59 -18.10
C VAL A 80 -5.42 15.29 -16.88
N PHE A 81 -6.00 16.34 -16.29
CA PHE A 81 -6.89 16.17 -15.14
C PHE A 81 -8.15 15.40 -15.55
N ASN A 82 -8.28 14.18 -15.06
CA ASN A 82 -9.40 13.30 -15.40
C ASN A 82 -10.02 12.66 -14.17
N TYR A 83 -11.24 13.07 -13.85
CA TYR A 83 -12.02 12.52 -12.73
C TYR A 83 -12.41 11.05 -12.95
N SER A 84 -12.59 10.60 -14.21
CA SER A 84 -12.92 9.21 -14.51
C SER A 84 -11.81 8.28 -14.00
N ASN A 85 -10.54 8.65 -14.21
CA ASN A 85 -9.40 7.86 -13.75
C ASN A 85 -9.42 7.67 -12.21
N VAL A 86 -9.86 8.70 -11.47
CA VAL A 86 -9.98 8.61 -10.00
C VAL A 86 -11.08 7.62 -9.61
N ILE A 87 -12.23 7.69 -10.29
CA ILE A 87 -13.36 6.77 -10.04
C ILE A 87 -12.93 5.35 -10.37
N ASP A 88 -12.28 5.14 -11.51
CA ASP A 88 -11.78 3.83 -11.94
C ASP A 88 -10.74 3.28 -10.96
N PHE A 89 -9.81 4.13 -10.52
CA PHE A 89 -8.82 3.74 -9.51
C PHE A 89 -9.47 3.37 -8.17
N LEU A 90 -10.35 4.21 -7.62
CA LEU A 90 -11.02 3.95 -6.34
C LEU A 90 -11.95 2.75 -6.42
N SER A 91 -12.67 2.56 -7.54
CA SER A 91 -13.50 1.39 -7.78
C SER A 91 -12.66 0.11 -7.83
N SER A 92 -11.49 0.17 -8.44
CA SER A 92 -10.57 -0.97 -8.48
C SER A 92 -10.06 -1.38 -7.09
N GLN A 93 -9.99 -0.44 -6.14
CA GLN A 93 -9.58 -0.76 -4.76
C GLN A 93 -10.59 -1.67 -4.05
N LEU A 94 -11.86 -1.65 -4.46
CA LEU A 94 -12.85 -2.62 -3.98
C LEU A 94 -12.50 -4.06 -4.38
N LEU A 95 -11.78 -4.26 -5.48
CA LEU A 95 -11.31 -5.58 -5.91
C LEU A 95 -9.94 -5.92 -5.31
N VAL A 96 -9.04 -4.94 -5.21
CA VAL A 96 -7.66 -5.15 -4.74
C VAL A 96 -7.61 -5.43 -3.24
N PHE A 97 -8.36 -4.67 -2.43
CA PHE A 97 -8.41 -4.84 -0.97
C PHE A 97 -9.63 -5.65 -0.50
N GLY A 98 -10.61 -5.78 -1.38
CA GLY A 98 -11.90 -6.40 -1.12
C GLY A 98 -12.96 -5.37 -0.72
N PRO A 99 -14.21 -5.53 -1.22
CA PRO A 99 -15.23 -4.50 -1.12
C PRO A 99 -15.56 -4.13 0.33
N ILE A 100 -15.78 -5.13 1.18
CA ILE A 100 -16.13 -4.88 2.58
C ILE A 100 -14.92 -4.35 3.37
N MET A 101 -13.73 -4.88 3.13
CA MET A 101 -12.52 -4.43 3.82
C MET A 101 -12.18 -2.98 3.52
N PHE A 102 -12.32 -2.58 2.25
CA PHE A 102 -12.08 -1.19 1.85
C PHE A 102 -13.07 -0.23 2.50
N LEU A 103 -14.36 -0.60 2.55
CA LEU A 103 -15.39 0.21 3.20
C LEU A 103 -15.19 0.30 4.72
N ILE A 104 -14.81 -0.79 5.40
CA ILE A 104 -14.46 -0.77 6.83
C ILE A 104 -13.25 0.14 7.07
N TYR A 105 -12.23 0.07 6.22
CA TYR A 105 -11.05 0.92 6.32
C TYR A 105 -11.43 2.41 6.22
N LEU A 106 -12.20 2.79 5.20
CA LEU A 106 -12.67 4.16 5.04
C LEU A 106 -13.50 4.61 6.25
N PHE A 107 -14.41 3.76 6.73
CA PHE A 107 -15.21 4.05 7.92
C PHE A 107 -14.33 4.35 9.13
N ILE A 108 -13.29 3.56 9.39
CA ILE A 108 -12.38 3.77 10.53
C ILE A 108 -11.60 5.08 10.40
N ILE A 109 -11.12 5.40 9.20
CA ILE A 109 -10.43 6.68 8.96
C ILE A 109 -11.37 7.87 9.19
N PHE A 110 -12.60 7.83 8.66
CA PHE A 110 -13.59 8.88 8.88
C PHE A 110 -14.02 8.98 10.35
N ASP A 111 -14.28 7.86 11.04
CA ASP A 111 -14.64 7.84 12.46
C ASP A 111 -13.55 8.49 13.31
N SER A 112 -12.27 8.15 13.07
CA SER A 112 -11.13 8.76 13.76
C SER A 112 -11.02 10.28 13.48
N PHE A 113 -11.21 10.67 12.23
CA PHE A 113 -11.17 12.08 11.83
C PHE A 113 -12.27 12.91 12.52
N PHE A 114 -13.51 12.43 12.49
CA PHE A 114 -14.65 13.15 13.11
C PHE A 114 -14.56 13.20 14.65
N ARG A 115 -13.87 12.25 15.27
CA ARG A 115 -13.60 12.28 16.72
C ARG A 115 -12.42 13.19 17.10
N GLY A 116 -11.74 13.77 16.11
CA GLY A 116 -10.52 14.56 16.36
C GLY A 116 -9.36 13.70 16.89
N GLU A 117 -9.40 12.39 16.68
CA GLU A 117 -8.33 11.49 17.09
C GLU A 117 -7.12 11.66 16.16
N LYS A 118 -5.92 11.66 16.72
CA LYS A 118 -4.70 11.64 15.92
C LYS A 118 -4.62 10.31 15.17
N LEU A 119 -4.25 10.36 13.88
CA LEU A 119 -3.99 9.15 13.12
C LEU A 119 -2.93 8.31 13.84
N SER A 120 -3.26 7.04 14.07
CA SER A 120 -2.29 6.07 14.58
C SER A 120 -1.16 5.88 13.58
N LEU A 121 -0.03 5.29 14.01
CA LEU A 121 1.06 4.90 13.10
C LEU A 121 0.51 4.14 11.89
N LEU A 122 -0.42 3.20 12.12
CA LEU A 122 -1.03 2.38 11.06
C LEU A 122 -1.86 3.20 10.07
N GLY A 123 -2.60 4.21 10.57
CA GLY A 123 -3.29 5.17 9.70
C GLY A 123 -2.32 6.01 8.89
N LEU A 124 -1.19 6.43 9.50
CA LEU A 124 -0.16 7.23 8.82
C LEU A 124 0.63 6.44 7.76
N ILE A 125 0.82 5.14 7.93
CA ILE A 125 1.50 4.33 6.91
C ILE A 125 0.53 3.77 5.84
N SER A 126 -0.77 4.02 5.94
CA SER A 126 -1.77 3.55 4.97
C SER A 126 -2.42 4.70 4.19
N LEU A 127 -3.04 5.65 4.88
CA LEU A 127 -3.80 6.72 4.24
C LEU A 127 -2.99 7.60 3.28
N PRO A 128 -1.78 8.09 3.62
CA PRO A 128 -1.01 8.92 2.70
C PRO A 128 -0.62 8.20 1.40
N ILE A 129 -0.36 6.89 1.44
CA ILE A 129 -0.07 6.12 0.23
C ILE A 129 -1.31 6.06 -0.66
N LEU A 130 -2.48 5.75 -0.09
CA LEU A 130 -3.72 5.70 -0.85
C LEU A 130 -4.04 7.07 -1.46
N LEU A 131 -3.89 8.16 -0.69
CA LEU A 131 -4.11 9.52 -1.18
C LEU A 131 -3.12 9.90 -2.28
N LEU A 132 -1.84 9.58 -2.13
CA LEU A 132 -0.81 9.87 -3.13
C LEU A 132 -1.13 9.20 -4.47
N ILE A 133 -1.52 7.92 -4.46
CA ILE A 133 -1.87 7.22 -5.70
C ILE A 133 -3.23 7.69 -6.25
N THR A 134 -4.15 8.11 -5.38
CA THR A 134 -5.41 8.74 -5.82
C THR A 134 -5.13 10.08 -6.53
N ILE A 135 -4.22 10.90 -6.00
CA ILE A 135 -3.78 12.14 -6.67
C ILE A 135 -3.08 11.81 -7.99
N GLN A 136 -2.21 10.80 -8.01
CA GLN A 136 -1.58 10.32 -9.24
C GLN A 136 -2.63 9.89 -10.27
N SER A 137 -3.69 9.19 -9.86
CA SER A 137 -4.76 8.77 -10.76
C SER A 137 -5.54 9.95 -11.37
N PHE A 138 -5.61 11.07 -10.66
CA PHE A 138 -6.22 12.30 -11.19
C PHE A 138 -5.36 12.97 -12.26
N LEU A 139 -4.03 12.84 -12.14
CA LEU A 139 -3.07 13.42 -13.10
C LEU A 139 -2.85 12.51 -14.33
N LYS A 140 -2.86 11.22 -14.12
CA LYS A 140 -2.65 10.17 -15.14
C LYS A 140 -3.25 8.85 -14.64
N ILE A 141 -3.52 7.91 -15.55
CA ILE A 141 -3.99 6.55 -15.17
C ILE A 141 -3.00 5.91 -14.19
N ALA A 142 -3.50 5.52 -13.02
CA ALA A 142 -2.72 4.80 -12.01
C ALA A 142 -3.09 3.32 -11.99
N ASN A 143 -2.09 2.45 -11.94
CA ASN A 143 -2.34 1.02 -11.78
C ASN A 143 -2.96 0.70 -10.42
N PRO A 144 -4.02 -0.12 -10.35
CA PRO A 144 -4.70 -0.47 -9.11
C PRO A 144 -3.77 -1.02 -8.01
N ASN A 145 -2.76 -1.79 -8.40
CA ASN A 145 -1.82 -2.42 -7.47
C ASN A 145 -0.75 -1.48 -6.89
N TRP A 146 -0.72 -0.21 -7.29
CA TRP A 146 0.25 0.73 -6.73
C TRP A 146 -0.04 1.09 -5.28
N ALA A 147 -1.32 1.10 -4.89
CA ALA A 147 -1.74 1.36 -3.51
C ALA A 147 -1.64 0.14 -2.57
N VAL A 148 -1.24 -1.04 -3.05
CA VAL A 148 -1.28 -2.29 -2.26
C VAL A 148 -0.47 -2.21 -0.97
N THR A 149 0.61 -1.42 -0.95
CA THR A 149 1.42 -1.21 0.26
C THR A 149 0.68 -0.48 1.38
N ALA A 150 -0.34 0.33 1.05
CA ALA A 150 -1.23 0.96 2.03
C ALA A 150 -2.01 -0.08 2.84
N TYR A 151 -2.35 -1.20 2.23
CA TYR A 151 -3.21 -2.22 2.83
C TYR A 151 -2.54 -3.07 3.90
N ILE A 152 -1.21 -3.02 4.01
CA ILE A 152 -0.48 -3.61 5.16
C ILE A 152 -0.90 -2.88 6.45
N GLY A 153 -0.78 -1.55 6.45
CA GLY A 153 -1.21 -0.73 7.59
C GLY A 153 -2.73 -0.77 7.81
N ALA A 154 -3.50 -0.71 6.72
CA ALA A 154 -4.97 -0.76 6.78
C ALA A 154 -5.50 -2.06 7.41
N THR A 155 -4.94 -3.22 7.04
CA THR A 155 -5.35 -4.52 7.61
C THR A 155 -5.09 -4.59 9.11
N LEU A 156 -3.91 -4.14 9.55
CA LEU A 156 -3.58 -4.09 10.97
C LEU A 156 -4.47 -3.09 11.72
N LEU A 157 -4.73 -1.91 11.13
CA LEU A 157 -5.61 -0.90 11.70
C LEU A 157 -7.03 -1.45 11.91
N ILE A 158 -7.61 -2.09 10.88
CA ILE A 158 -8.92 -2.73 10.96
C ILE A 158 -8.94 -3.78 12.08
N SER A 159 -7.94 -4.64 12.13
CA SER A 159 -7.85 -5.73 13.12
C SER A 159 -7.81 -5.19 14.54
N ILE A 160 -6.99 -4.17 14.81
CA ILE A 160 -6.89 -3.54 16.13
C ILE A 160 -8.19 -2.80 16.49
N TYR A 161 -8.77 -2.06 15.54
CA TYR A 161 -10.02 -1.32 15.78
C TYR A 161 -11.16 -2.27 16.15
N ILE A 162 -11.31 -3.39 15.45
CA ILE A 162 -12.34 -4.39 15.71
C ILE A 162 -12.09 -5.14 17.02
N ALA A 163 -10.83 -5.39 17.38
CA ALA A 163 -10.48 -6.02 18.63
C ALA A 163 -10.75 -5.10 19.84
N SER A 164 -10.49 -3.80 19.70
CA SER A 164 -10.61 -2.82 20.79
C SER A 164 -12.06 -2.33 21.00
N LYS A 165 -12.90 -2.33 19.97
CA LYS A 165 -14.27 -1.82 20.06
C LYS A 165 -15.32 -2.95 19.99
N ARG A 166 -16.36 -2.85 20.85
CA ARG A 166 -17.46 -3.84 20.91
C ARG A 166 -18.55 -3.59 19.84
N HIS A 167 -18.17 -3.29 18.60
CA HIS A 167 -19.11 -3.16 17.50
C HIS A 167 -19.43 -4.53 16.89
N SER A 168 -20.52 -5.14 17.30
CA SER A 168 -20.93 -6.47 16.79
C SER A 168 -21.10 -6.50 15.28
N LEU A 169 -21.72 -5.45 14.70
CA LEU A 169 -21.91 -5.33 13.25
C LEU A 169 -20.58 -5.31 12.50
N LEU A 170 -19.60 -4.52 12.94
CA LEU A 170 -18.29 -4.46 12.28
C LEU A 170 -17.56 -5.80 12.35
N LYS A 171 -17.72 -6.56 13.44
CA LYS A 171 -17.15 -7.92 13.55
C LYS A 171 -17.78 -8.88 12.54
N ILE A 172 -19.09 -8.78 12.33
CA ILE A 172 -19.80 -9.59 11.32
C ILE A 172 -19.34 -9.19 9.92
N LEU A 173 -19.32 -7.90 9.60
CA LEU A 173 -18.87 -7.39 8.31
C LEU A 173 -17.40 -7.78 8.03
N PHE A 174 -16.53 -7.71 9.02
CA PHE A 174 -15.13 -8.14 8.88
C PHE A 174 -15.03 -9.64 8.53
N LYS A 175 -15.78 -10.51 9.23
CA LYS A 175 -15.80 -11.95 8.90
C LYS A 175 -16.34 -12.21 7.50
N LEU A 176 -17.40 -11.52 7.11
CA LEU A 176 -17.96 -11.60 5.75
C LEU A 176 -16.94 -11.11 4.72
N GLY A 177 -16.23 -10.01 5.01
CA GLY A 177 -15.16 -9.48 4.16
C GLY A 177 -14.03 -10.49 3.93
N LEU A 178 -13.60 -11.19 4.98
CA LEU A 178 -12.59 -12.24 4.86
C LEU A 178 -13.08 -13.40 3.97
N ILE A 179 -14.32 -13.84 4.14
CA ILE A 179 -14.92 -14.91 3.33
C ILE A 179 -15.00 -14.48 1.87
N ILE A 180 -15.51 -13.27 1.60
CA ILE A 180 -15.63 -12.73 0.24
C ILE A 180 -14.25 -12.61 -0.41
N ASN A 181 -13.25 -12.07 0.28
CA ASN A 181 -11.89 -11.95 -0.25
C ASN A 181 -11.29 -13.32 -0.56
N PHE A 182 -11.52 -14.32 0.29
CA PHE A 182 -11.07 -15.68 0.03
C PHE A 182 -11.72 -16.28 -1.22
N VAL A 183 -13.04 -16.13 -1.36
CA VAL A 183 -13.79 -16.61 -2.55
C VAL A 183 -13.32 -15.88 -3.81
N LEU A 184 -13.16 -14.56 -3.77
CA LEU A 184 -12.64 -13.77 -4.89
C LEU A 184 -11.23 -14.19 -5.28
N SER A 185 -10.35 -14.48 -4.31
CA SER A 185 -8.99 -14.96 -4.57
C SER A 185 -8.99 -16.32 -5.26
N LEU A 186 -9.86 -17.25 -4.83
CA LEU A 186 -10.02 -18.55 -5.49
C LEU A 186 -10.59 -18.41 -6.90
N PHE A 187 -11.55 -17.49 -7.09
CA PHE A 187 -12.13 -17.22 -8.40
C PHE A 187 -11.07 -16.66 -9.37
N ILE A 188 -10.29 -15.65 -8.94
CA ILE A 188 -9.20 -15.08 -9.73
C ILE A 188 -8.16 -16.15 -10.07
N LEU A 189 -7.76 -16.96 -9.09
CA LEU A 189 -6.81 -18.06 -9.30
C LEU A 189 -7.33 -19.06 -10.34
N LYS A 190 -8.61 -19.47 -10.23
CA LYS A 190 -9.23 -20.36 -11.22
C LYS A 190 -9.17 -19.75 -12.61
N VAL A 191 -9.60 -18.49 -12.75
CA VAL A 191 -9.61 -17.77 -14.03
C VAL A 191 -8.21 -17.70 -14.64
N THR A 192 -7.21 -17.39 -13.83
CA THR A 192 -5.80 -17.32 -14.27
C THR A 192 -5.30 -18.68 -14.75
N LEU A 193 -5.64 -19.76 -14.04
CA LEU A 193 -5.21 -21.13 -14.40
C LEU A 193 -5.93 -21.69 -15.62
N THR A 194 -7.19 -21.32 -15.82
CA THR A 194 -8.01 -21.85 -16.95
C THR A 194 -7.93 -21.00 -18.21
N GLY A 195 -7.29 -19.84 -18.17
CA GLY A 195 -7.23 -18.90 -19.30
C GLY A 195 -8.60 -18.36 -19.74
N SER A 196 -9.65 -18.57 -18.94
CA SER A 196 -11.05 -18.32 -19.34
C SER A 196 -11.43 -16.86 -19.54
N PHE A 197 -10.54 -15.90 -19.24
CA PHE A 197 -10.78 -14.46 -19.42
C PHE A 197 -9.98 -13.82 -20.55
N TYR A 198 -9.13 -14.57 -21.24
CA TYR A 198 -8.44 -14.05 -22.41
C TYR A 198 -8.74 -14.90 -23.64
N PRO A 199 -9.61 -14.46 -24.52
CA PRO A 199 -9.43 -14.74 -25.91
C PRO A 199 -8.25 -13.87 -26.38
N ILE A 200 -7.02 -14.25 -26.01
CA ILE A 200 -5.85 -13.72 -26.69
C ILE A 200 -5.83 -14.41 -28.02
N ASP A 201 -6.44 -13.78 -29.01
CA ASP A 201 -6.08 -13.98 -30.41
C ASP A 201 -4.64 -13.49 -30.57
N LEU A 202 -3.71 -14.36 -30.24
CA LEU A 202 -2.31 -14.24 -30.66
C LEU A 202 -2.30 -14.55 -32.18
N LYS A 203 -2.62 -13.52 -32.99
CA LYS A 203 -2.22 -13.48 -34.40
C LYS A 203 -0.96 -12.68 -34.55
#